data_03e9280fc00c490e6c51114fa82aa5ed
#
_entry.id   03e9280fc00c490e6c51114fa82aa5ed
#
_cell.length_a   1.000
_cell.length_b   1.000
_cell.length_c   1.000
_cell.angle_alpha   90.00
_cell.angle_beta   90.00
_cell.angle_gamma   90.00
#
_symmetry.space_group_name_H-M   'P 1'
#
loop_
_entity.id
_entity.type
_entity.pdbx_description
1 polymer ?
#
loop_
_entity_poly.entity_id
_entity_poly.type
_entity_poly.pdbx_seq_one_letter_code
_entity_poly.pdbx_strand_id
1 'polypeptide(L)'
;NDNTSIAIVGRPNVGKSSLVNALLGHERTIVSNVPGTTRDAIDSPFTWNDKEYTLIDTAGIRRKRSVEDETVERYSVIRSLAAIRRCDIALIVVDAERGLSEQDVRIAGYVHEEGKASVLIVNKWDLIEKDTYTAEKFKKKMLVDLAFMSYVPMLFISAKTGQRVNKVMELAEFAYEQNCTRISTGKLNDIISEAVTMNEPPVNAGRRLRVYYST
;
A
#
# COMPACT_ATOMS: atom_id res chain seq x y z
N ASN A 1 -15.78 -8.16 10.93
CA ASN A 1 -14.40 -8.33 11.42
C ASN A 1 -13.60 -7.08 11.11
N ASP A 2 -13.44 -6.23 12.13
CA ASP A 2 -12.87 -4.90 12.00
C ASP A 2 -11.33 -4.88 12.11
N ASN A 3 -10.65 -5.94 11.70
CA ASN A 3 -9.19 -6.01 11.73
C ASN A 3 -8.65 -5.86 10.31
N THR A 4 -8.07 -4.69 10.00
CA THR A 4 -7.52 -4.37 8.70
C THR A 4 -6.04 -4.75 8.65
N SER A 5 -5.63 -5.47 7.60
CA SER A 5 -4.26 -5.95 7.40
C SER A 5 -3.44 -4.96 6.57
N ILE A 6 -2.24 -4.66 7.04
CA ILE A 6 -1.31 -3.74 6.38
C ILE A 6 -0.02 -4.47 6.04
N ALA A 7 0.38 -4.45 4.78
CA ALA A 7 1.68 -4.91 4.34
C ALA A 7 2.63 -3.73 4.13
N ILE A 8 3.86 -3.85 4.61
CA ILE A 8 4.94 -2.91 4.32
C ILE A 8 5.89 -3.59 3.33
N VAL A 9 5.94 -3.07 2.12
CA VAL A 9 6.70 -3.66 1.00
C VAL A 9 7.68 -2.66 0.42
N GLY A 10 8.71 -3.15 -0.22
CA GLY A 10 9.78 -2.35 -0.82
C GLY A 10 11.09 -3.12 -0.89
N ARG A 11 12.07 -2.52 -1.56
CA ARG A 11 13.41 -3.07 -1.66
C ARG A 11 14.08 -3.24 -0.28
N PRO A 12 15.13 -4.07 -0.17
CA PRO A 12 15.99 -4.08 1.01
C PRO A 12 16.56 -2.68 1.32
N ASN A 13 16.70 -2.37 2.59
CA ASN A 13 17.34 -1.13 3.10
C ASN A 13 16.60 0.19 2.78
N VAL A 14 15.34 0.16 2.36
CA VAL A 14 14.53 1.38 2.19
C VAL A 14 14.00 1.94 3.51
N GLY A 15 14.14 1.18 4.62
CA GLY A 15 13.70 1.60 5.96
C GLY A 15 12.40 0.97 6.43
N LYS A 16 12.02 -0.19 5.90
CA LYS A 16 10.80 -0.92 6.33
C LYS A 16 10.83 -1.27 7.82
N SER A 17 11.95 -1.77 8.33
CA SER A 17 12.10 -2.09 9.77
C SER A 17 11.94 -0.86 10.66
N SER A 18 12.51 0.26 10.26
CA SER A 18 12.36 1.52 10.99
C SER A 18 10.92 2.01 10.99
N LEU A 19 10.21 1.85 9.88
CA LEU A 19 8.79 2.20 9.79
C LEU A 19 7.93 1.29 10.66
N VAL A 20 8.17 -0.03 10.63
CA VAL A 20 7.49 -0.99 11.52
C VAL A 20 7.67 -0.57 12.99
N ASN A 21 8.91 -0.31 13.40
CA ASN A 21 9.21 0.09 14.78
C ASN A 21 8.55 1.44 15.13
N ALA A 22 8.52 2.39 14.22
CA ALA A 22 7.87 3.67 14.44
C ALA A 22 6.35 3.52 14.60
N LEU A 23 5.70 2.71 13.77
CA LEU A 23 4.26 2.47 13.87
C LEU A 23 3.89 1.71 15.14
N LEU A 24 4.63 0.65 15.49
CA LEU A 24 4.39 -0.15 16.71
C LEU A 24 4.79 0.59 17.98
N GLY A 25 5.77 1.48 17.93
CA GLY A 25 6.27 2.24 19.08
C GLY A 25 5.37 3.40 19.48
N HIS A 26 4.67 4.00 18.55
CA HIS A 26 3.71 5.09 18.81
C HIS A 26 2.36 4.59 19.27
N GLU A 27 2.01 3.38 18.94
CA GLU A 27 0.77 2.75 19.31
C GLU A 27 1.01 1.82 20.50
N ARG A 28 0.20 1.92 21.53
CA ARG A 28 0.21 0.98 22.63
C ARG A 28 -0.22 -0.38 22.11
N THR A 29 0.73 -1.23 21.81
CA THR A 29 0.49 -2.63 21.51
C THR A 29 -0.16 -3.26 22.73
N ILE A 30 -1.46 -3.47 22.68
CA ILE A 30 -2.11 -4.41 23.59
C ILE A 30 -1.68 -5.79 23.10
N VAL A 31 -0.61 -6.30 23.67
CA VAL A 31 -0.25 -7.71 23.51
C VAL A 31 -1.36 -8.48 24.23
N SER A 32 -2.36 -8.92 23.46
CA SER A 32 -3.32 -9.87 24.00
C SER A 32 -2.59 -11.19 24.16
N ASN A 33 -2.22 -11.51 25.40
CA ASN A 33 -1.77 -12.83 25.79
C ASN A 33 -2.96 -13.81 25.73
N VAL A 34 -3.52 -14.00 24.54
CA VAL A 34 -4.49 -15.06 24.35
C VAL A 34 -3.72 -16.35 24.14
N PRO A 35 -3.83 -17.35 25.04
CA PRO A 35 -3.20 -18.65 24.85
C PRO A 35 -3.70 -19.26 23.54
N GLY A 36 -2.79 -19.56 22.61
CA GLY A 36 -3.10 -20.12 21.29
C GLY A 36 -2.74 -19.25 20.10
N THR A 37 -2.45 -17.96 20.28
CA THR A 37 -2.01 -17.04 19.20
C THR A 37 -0.49 -17.05 19.01
N THR A 38 0.25 -17.83 19.76
CA THR A 38 1.73 -17.92 19.72
C THR A 38 2.28 -18.57 18.45
N ARG A 39 1.46 -19.10 17.55
CA ARG A 39 1.91 -19.71 16.30
C ARG A 39 2.15 -18.72 15.17
N ASP A 40 1.58 -17.50 15.21
CA ASP A 40 1.73 -16.47 14.20
C ASP A 40 2.57 -15.29 14.72
N ALA A 41 3.79 -15.58 15.21
CA ALA A 41 4.82 -14.57 15.53
C ALA A 41 5.31 -13.81 14.27
N ILE A 42 4.69 -14.05 13.12
CA ILE A 42 5.00 -13.45 11.82
C ILE A 42 4.33 -12.09 11.68
N ASP A 43 3.11 -11.95 12.19
CA ASP A 43 2.28 -10.75 12.10
C ASP A 43 2.24 -10.01 13.45
N SER A 44 2.10 -8.70 13.41
CA SER A 44 2.06 -7.87 14.63
C SER A 44 0.77 -7.06 14.69
N PRO A 45 -0.12 -7.33 15.67
CA PRO A 45 -1.31 -6.52 15.88
C PRO A 45 -0.96 -5.19 16.54
N PHE A 46 -1.71 -4.15 16.22
CA PHE A 46 -1.65 -2.86 16.88
C PHE A 46 -2.99 -2.13 16.78
N THR A 47 -3.16 -1.13 17.62
CA THR A 47 -4.36 -0.31 17.65
C THR A 47 -4.01 1.13 17.24
N TRP A 48 -4.78 1.70 16.36
CA TRP A 48 -4.69 3.10 15.99
C TRP A 48 -6.09 3.70 15.92
N ASN A 49 -6.30 4.83 16.61
CA ASN A 49 -7.59 5.54 16.65
C ASN A 49 -8.77 4.62 17.03
N ASP A 50 -8.58 3.80 18.07
CA ASP A 50 -9.53 2.80 18.58
C ASP A 50 -9.93 1.69 17.59
N LYS A 51 -9.19 1.53 16.50
CA LYS A 51 -9.34 0.45 15.55
C LYS A 51 -8.18 -0.52 15.58
N GLU A 52 -8.46 -1.78 15.34
CA GLU A 52 -7.45 -2.83 15.28
C GLU A 52 -6.89 -3.01 13.88
N TYR A 53 -5.57 -3.10 13.80
CA TYR A 53 -4.81 -3.37 12.58
C TYR A 53 -3.81 -4.49 12.81
N THR A 54 -3.40 -5.12 11.73
CA THR A 54 -2.33 -6.14 11.76
C THR A 54 -1.28 -5.81 10.72
N LEU A 55 -0.04 -5.62 11.15
CA LEU A 55 1.11 -5.55 10.25
C LEU A 55 1.52 -6.97 9.86
N ILE A 56 1.49 -7.25 8.55
CA ILE A 56 1.77 -8.55 7.99
C ILE A 56 3.28 -8.78 7.86
N ASP A 57 3.73 -9.98 8.23
CA ASP A 57 5.10 -10.46 8.03
C ASP A 57 6.20 -9.58 8.64
N THR A 58 5.94 -9.01 9.80
CA THR A 58 6.91 -8.16 10.51
C THR A 58 8.16 -8.91 10.93
N ALA A 59 8.06 -10.20 11.25
CA ALA A 59 9.21 -11.04 11.57
C ALA A 59 10.19 -11.14 10.38
N GLY A 60 9.68 -11.21 9.17
CA GLY A 60 10.50 -11.21 7.96
C GLY A 60 11.20 -9.90 7.70
N ILE A 61 10.55 -8.80 8.01
CA ILE A 61 11.14 -7.45 7.90
C ILE A 61 12.28 -7.27 8.90
N ARG A 62 12.11 -7.77 10.13
CA ARG A 62 13.11 -7.64 11.21
C ARG A 62 14.33 -8.53 11.06
N ARG A 63 14.21 -9.73 10.47
CA ARG A 63 15.30 -10.72 10.35
C ARG A 63 16.39 -10.35 9.34
N LYS A 64 16.14 -9.45 8.40
CA LYS A 64 16.99 -9.21 7.22
C LYS A 64 18.19 -8.29 7.43
N ARG A 65 18.73 -8.18 8.62
CA ARG A 65 19.92 -7.33 8.87
C ARG A 65 21.26 -7.96 8.45
N SER A 66 21.31 -9.21 8.02
CA SER A 66 22.57 -9.97 7.99
C SER A 66 23.01 -10.60 6.68
N VAL A 67 22.30 -10.43 5.55
CA VAL A 67 22.71 -11.10 4.30
C VAL A 67 22.61 -10.16 3.10
N GLU A 68 23.74 -9.82 2.53
CA GLU A 68 23.91 -9.18 1.23
C GLU A 68 24.07 -10.29 0.18
N ASP A 69 23.02 -10.65 -0.56
CA ASP A 69 23.12 -11.57 -1.69
C ASP A 69 21.96 -11.37 -2.70
N GLU A 70 22.26 -11.56 -3.98
CA GLU A 70 21.27 -11.54 -5.09
C GLU A 70 20.10 -12.52 -4.86
N THR A 71 20.37 -13.62 -4.15
CA THR A 71 19.35 -14.58 -3.72
C THR A 71 18.33 -13.93 -2.79
N VAL A 72 18.74 -12.94 -2.00
CA VAL A 72 17.88 -12.17 -1.08
C VAL A 72 16.89 -11.29 -1.83
N GLU A 73 17.26 -10.77 -2.99
CA GLU A 73 16.36 -9.94 -3.82
C GLU A 73 15.19 -10.76 -4.37
N ARG A 74 15.44 -11.95 -4.89
CA ARG A 74 14.39 -12.86 -5.38
C ARG A 74 13.43 -13.27 -4.28
N TYR A 75 13.95 -13.68 -3.14
CA TYR A 75 13.11 -14.00 -1.96
C TYR A 75 12.34 -12.79 -1.46
N SER A 76 12.90 -11.59 -1.56
CA SER A 76 12.24 -10.35 -1.17
C SER A 76 11.02 -10.05 -2.04
N VAL A 77 11.10 -10.25 -3.35
CA VAL A 77 9.99 -10.04 -4.29
C VAL A 77 8.86 -11.05 -4.05
N ILE A 78 9.19 -12.34 -3.93
CA ILE A 78 8.21 -13.41 -3.66
C ILE A 78 7.51 -13.15 -2.32
N ARG A 79 8.25 -12.74 -1.31
CA ARG A 79 7.72 -12.44 0.02
C ARG A 79 6.83 -11.20 0.03
N SER A 80 7.23 -10.17 -0.72
CA SER A 80 6.41 -8.98 -0.94
C SER A 80 5.09 -9.34 -1.62
N LEU A 81 5.12 -10.17 -2.65
CA LEU A 81 3.92 -10.62 -3.35
C LEU A 81 2.98 -11.40 -2.43
N ALA A 82 3.50 -12.30 -1.61
CA ALA A 82 2.72 -13.04 -0.63
C ALA A 82 2.06 -12.11 0.41
N ALA A 83 2.79 -11.11 0.91
CA ALA A 83 2.26 -10.10 1.83
C ALA A 83 1.20 -9.22 1.15
N ILE A 84 1.42 -8.79 -0.08
CA ILE A 84 0.46 -8.01 -0.86
C ILE A 84 -0.86 -8.76 -1.03
N ARG A 85 -0.82 -10.05 -1.31
CA ARG A 85 -2.05 -10.87 -1.46
C ARG A 85 -2.84 -11.01 -0.18
N ARG A 86 -2.17 -11.00 0.96
CA ARG A 86 -2.80 -11.14 2.29
C ARG A 86 -3.30 -9.82 2.86
N CYS A 87 -2.85 -8.68 2.36
CA CYS A 87 -3.16 -7.38 2.94
C CYS A 87 -4.45 -6.76 2.40
N ASP A 88 -4.97 -5.80 3.14
CA ASP A 88 -6.00 -4.86 2.70
C ASP A 88 -5.37 -3.56 2.19
N ILE A 89 -4.27 -3.14 2.81
CA ILE A 89 -3.54 -1.92 2.50
C ILE A 89 -2.05 -2.25 2.33
N ALA A 90 -1.45 -1.80 1.23
CA ALA A 90 -0.01 -1.90 1.01
C ALA A 90 0.66 -0.54 1.18
N LEU A 91 1.62 -0.45 2.07
CA LEU A 91 2.53 0.68 2.20
C LEU A 91 3.78 0.38 1.38
N ILE A 92 3.93 1.06 0.25
CA ILE A 92 5.06 0.89 -0.67
C ILE A 92 6.14 1.86 -0.26
N VAL A 93 7.22 1.36 0.32
CA VAL A 93 8.32 2.20 0.83
C VAL A 93 9.41 2.29 -0.22
N VAL A 94 9.78 3.52 -0.55
CA VAL A 94 10.88 3.85 -1.45
C VAL A 94 11.89 4.76 -0.76
N ASP A 95 13.14 4.66 -1.19
CA ASP A 95 14.24 5.46 -0.68
C ASP A 95 14.34 6.78 -1.47
N ALA A 96 14.14 7.91 -0.81
CA ALA A 96 14.20 9.23 -1.46
C ALA A 96 15.57 9.53 -2.07
N GLU A 97 16.65 9.04 -1.46
CA GLU A 97 18.02 9.27 -1.90
C GLU A 97 18.33 8.46 -3.18
N ARG A 98 17.86 7.22 -3.26
CA ARG A 98 18.05 6.36 -4.44
C ARG A 98 17.03 6.57 -5.54
N GLY A 99 15.85 7.11 -5.22
CA GLY A 99 14.73 7.24 -6.13
C GLY A 99 14.07 5.90 -6.45
N LEU A 100 13.20 5.90 -7.45
CA LEU A 100 12.52 4.68 -7.92
C LEU A 100 13.45 3.83 -8.76
N SER A 101 13.49 2.53 -8.45
CA SER A 101 14.12 1.52 -9.27
C SER A 101 13.07 0.72 -10.05
N GLU A 102 13.53 -0.06 -10.99
CA GLU A 102 12.72 -1.03 -11.72
C GLU A 102 12.00 -2.02 -10.78
N GLN A 103 12.65 -2.43 -9.70
CA GLN A 103 12.07 -3.31 -8.69
C GLN A 103 10.95 -2.62 -7.90
N ASP A 104 11.10 -1.33 -7.56
CA ASP A 104 10.04 -0.56 -6.90
C ASP A 104 8.79 -0.46 -7.79
N VAL A 105 8.98 -0.20 -9.07
CA VAL A 105 7.89 -0.15 -10.06
C VAL A 105 7.21 -1.50 -10.20
N ARG A 106 7.95 -2.59 -10.17
CA ARG A 106 7.42 -3.95 -10.21
C ARG A 106 6.60 -4.29 -8.99
N ILE A 107 7.05 -3.95 -7.79
CA ILE A 107 6.30 -4.13 -6.55
C ILE A 107 5.00 -3.32 -6.57
N ALA A 108 5.07 -2.06 -6.99
CA ALA A 108 3.89 -1.21 -7.17
C ALA A 108 2.90 -1.81 -8.18
N GLY A 109 3.40 -2.39 -9.26
CA GLY A 109 2.59 -3.11 -10.25
C GLY A 109 1.81 -4.27 -9.66
N TYR A 110 2.42 -5.07 -8.80
CA TYR A 110 1.75 -6.16 -8.10
C TYR A 110 0.63 -5.66 -7.17
N VAL A 111 0.86 -4.57 -6.45
CA VAL A 111 -0.17 -3.94 -5.61
C VAL A 111 -1.36 -3.48 -6.44
N HIS A 112 -1.09 -2.87 -7.59
CA HIS A 112 -2.11 -2.41 -8.52
C HIS A 112 -2.91 -3.58 -9.12
N GLU A 113 -2.24 -4.62 -9.60
CA GLU A 113 -2.87 -5.81 -10.17
C GLU A 113 -3.75 -6.56 -9.16
N GLU A 114 -3.33 -6.65 -7.91
CA GLU A 114 -4.10 -7.27 -6.83
C GLU A 114 -5.25 -6.38 -6.31
N GLY A 115 -5.41 -5.19 -6.85
CA GLY A 115 -6.50 -4.26 -6.50
C GLY A 115 -6.47 -3.77 -5.05
N LYS A 116 -5.30 -3.74 -4.42
CA LYS A 116 -5.15 -3.33 -3.02
C LYS A 116 -5.09 -1.82 -2.88
N ALA A 117 -5.63 -1.32 -1.77
CA ALA A 117 -5.37 0.05 -1.34
C ALA A 117 -3.88 0.25 -1.12
N SER A 118 -3.35 1.41 -1.45
CA SER A 118 -1.91 1.66 -1.35
C SER A 118 -1.58 3.10 -1.03
N VAL A 119 -0.43 3.28 -0.38
CA VAL A 119 0.21 4.56 -0.14
C VAL A 119 1.68 4.42 -0.53
N LEU A 120 2.18 5.39 -1.29
CA LEU A 120 3.61 5.47 -1.60
C LEU A 120 4.31 6.27 -0.50
N ILE A 121 5.14 5.59 0.27
CA ILE A 121 5.92 6.17 1.37
C ILE A 121 7.33 6.46 0.88
N VAL A 122 7.64 7.75 0.72
CA VAL A 122 8.98 8.22 0.34
C VAL A 122 9.76 8.46 1.62
N ASN A 123 10.57 7.49 2.01
CA ASN A 123 11.34 7.49 3.25
C ASN A 123 12.73 8.10 3.07
N LYS A 124 13.40 8.36 4.17
CA LYS A 124 14.72 9.00 4.25
C LYS A 124 14.71 10.44 3.75
N TRP A 125 13.59 11.11 3.91
CA TRP A 125 13.41 12.49 3.50
C TRP A 125 14.35 13.47 4.21
N ASP A 126 14.81 13.11 5.41
CA ASP A 126 15.83 13.82 6.17
C ASP A 126 17.19 13.92 5.48
N LEU A 127 17.52 12.97 4.58
CA LEU A 127 18.77 12.93 3.84
C LEU A 127 18.78 13.78 2.56
N ILE A 128 17.64 14.33 2.17
CA ILE A 128 17.47 15.08 0.93
C ILE A 128 17.71 16.57 1.21
N GLU A 129 18.56 17.20 0.41
CA GLU A 129 18.66 18.66 0.35
C GLU A 129 17.40 19.22 -0.31
N LYS A 130 16.74 20.13 0.39
CA LYS A 130 15.41 20.60 0.00
C LYS A 130 15.42 22.10 -0.29
N ASP A 131 14.80 22.45 -1.41
CA ASP A 131 14.28 23.78 -1.67
C ASP A 131 12.73 23.75 -1.68
N THR A 132 12.10 24.86 -2.00
CA THR A 132 10.64 25.00 -2.02
C THR A 132 9.95 24.03 -2.99
N TYR A 133 10.65 23.57 -4.01
CA TYR A 133 10.08 22.76 -5.11
C TYR A 133 10.51 21.29 -5.08
N THR A 134 11.34 20.87 -4.15
CA THR A 134 11.90 19.52 -4.13
C THR A 134 10.82 18.44 -4.08
N ALA A 135 9.84 18.57 -3.20
CA ALA A 135 8.73 17.61 -3.07
C ALA A 135 7.91 17.51 -4.35
N GLU A 136 7.62 18.64 -5.01
CA GLU A 136 6.86 18.67 -6.26
C GLU A 136 7.62 18.00 -7.41
N LYS A 137 8.94 18.20 -7.50
CA LYS A 137 9.79 17.54 -8.49
C LYS A 137 9.80 16.01 -8.29
N PHE A 138 9.89 15.55 -7.04
CA PHE A 138 9.80 14.13 -6.70
C PHE A 138 8.45 13.54 -7.11
N LYS A 139 7.36 14.20 -6.77
CA LYS A 139 6.00 13.77 -7.15
C LYS A 139 5.86 13.63 -8.66
N LYS A 140 6.27 14.62 -9.43
CA LYS A 140 6.19 14.60 -10.88
C LYS A 140 6.98 13.44 -11.49
N LYS A 141 8.20 13.22 -11.03
CA LYS A 141 9.05 12.12 -11.50
C LYS A 141 8.45 10.75 -11.17
N MET A 142 7.96 10.56 -9.95
CA MET A 142 7.35 9.32 -9.52
C MET A 142 6.04 9.03 -10.26
N LEU A 143 5.24 10.04 -10.54
CA LEU A 143 4.00 9.89 -11.31
C LEU A 143 4.24 9.49 -12.77
N VAL A 144 5.36 9.88 -13.36
CA VAL A 144 5.76 9.41 -14.70
C VAL A 144 6.06 7.92 -14.66
N ASP A 145 6.85 7.47 -13.69
CA ASP A 145 7.25 6.07 -13.56
C ASP A 145 6.10 5.17 -13.08
N LEU A 146 5.16 5.72 -12.32
CA LEU A 146 3.98 5.04 -11.79
C LEU A 146 2.67 5.52 -12.45
N ALA A 147 2.69 5.81 -13.74
CA ALA A 147 1.53 6.33 -14.47
C ALA A 147 0.29 5.43 -14.38
N PHE A 148 0.48 4.12 -14.25
CA PHE A 148 -0.60 3.13 -14.10
C PHE A 148 -1.33 3.24 -12.73
N MET A 149 -0.73 3.90 -11.74
CA MET A 149 -1.34 4.14 -10.43
C MET A 149 -1.20 5.60 -9.99
N SER A 150 -1.55 6.52 -10.87
CA SER A 150 -1.50 7.98 -10.63
C SER A 150 -2.39 8.44 -9.47
N TYR A 151 -3.36 7.61 -9.06
CA TYR A 151 -4.25 7.83 -7.93
C TYR A 151 -3.59 7.60 -6.57
N VAL A 152 -2.40 6.96 -6.52
CA VAL A 152 -1.75 6.62 -5.25
C VAL A 152 -1.36 7.88 -4.48
N PRO A 153 -1.79 8.01 -3.22
CA PRO A 153 -1.30 9.10 -2.37
C PRO A 153 0.17 8.89 -2.02
N MET A 154 0.92 9.99 -1.97
CA MET A 154 2.34 10.01 -1.59
C MET A 154 2.52 10.70 -0.26
N LEU A 155 3.42 10.16 0.56
CA LEU A 155 3.81 10.77 1.82
C LEU A 155 5.33 10.74 1.95
N PHE A 156 5.93 11.90 2.22
CA PHE A 156 7.36 12.05 2.46
C PHE A 156 7.64 11.99 3.96
N ILE A 157 8.40 10.99 4.39
CA ILE A 157 8.68 10.76 5.82
C ILE A 157 10.16 10.55 6.10
N SER A 158 10.52 10.65 7.38
CA SER A 158 11.72 10.04 7.93
C SER A 158 11.32 9.09 9.06
N ALA A 159 11.37 7.79 8.81
CA ALA A 159 11.10 6.80 9.83
C ALA A 159 12.14 6.85 10.97
N LYS A 160 13.37 7.26 10.66
CA LYS A 160 14.45 7.42 11.63
C LYS A 160 14.21 8.56 12.60
N THR A 161 13.79 9.74 12.11
CA THR A 161 13.55 10.95 12.93
C THR A 161 12.11 11.03 13.45
N GLY A 162 11.20 10.24 12.91
CA GLY A 162 9.78 10.30 13.21
C GLY A 162 9.00 11.34 12.40
N GLN A 163 9.65 12.05 11.48
CA GLN A 163 9.01 13.08 10.68
C GLN A 163 7.85 12.54 9.87
N ARG A 164 6.65 13.06 10.07
CA ARG A 164 5.39 12.72 9.40
C ARG A 164 4.95 11.26 9.52
N VAL A 165 5.56 10.47 10.39
CA VAL A 165 5.13 9.08 10.63
C VAL A 165 3.70 9.03 11.18
N ASN A 166 3.29 10.04 11.95
CA ASN A 166 1.93 10.18 12.45
C ASN A 166 0.85 10.34 11.33
N LYS A 167 1.24 10.68 10.12
CA LYS A 167 0.35 10.81 8.96
C LYS A 167 0.15 9.51 8.17
N VAL A 168 0.99 8.51 8.41
CA VAL A 168 0.96 7.25 7.66
C VAL A 168 -0.39 6.56 7.79
N MET A 169 -0.90 6.41 9.00
CA MET A 169 -2.16 5.70 9.25
C MET A 169 -3.38 6.47 8.75
N GLU A 170 -3.40 7.79 8.89
CA GLU A 170 -4.46 8.63 8.33
C GLU A 170 -4.57 8.45 6.81
N LEU A 171 -3.43 8.46 6.13
CA LEU A 171 -3.37 8.31 4.69
C LEU A 171 -3.68 6.88 4.24
N ALA A 172 -3.29 5.89 5.02
CA ALA A 172 -3.63 4.49 4.80
C ALA A 172 -5.15 4.26 4.87
N GLU A 173 -5.82 4.80 5.87
CA GLU A 173 -7.29 4.72 5.97
C GLU A 173 -7.97 5.44 4.81
N PHE A 174 -7.52 6.63 4.47
CA PHE A 174 -8.04 7.36 3.31
C PHE A 174 -7.94 6.54 2.02
N ALA A 175 -6.77 5.96 1.76
CA ALA A 175 -6.55 5.10 0.60
C ALA A 175 -7.46 3.86 0.60
N TYR A 176 -7.67 3.26 1.76
CA TYR A 176 -8.56 2.12 1.92
C TYR A 176 -10.02 2.47 1.62
N GLU A 177 -10.53 3.56 2.14
CA GLU A 177 -11.88 4.04 1.86
C GLU A 177 -12.07 4.35 0.37
N GLN A 178 -11.12 5.02 -0.26
CA GLN A 178 -11.15 5.30 -1.70
C GLN A 178 -11.13 4.02 -2.54
N ASN A 179 -10.35 3.03 -2.14
CA ASN A 179 -10.27 1.75 -2.83
C ASN A 179 -11.58 0.96 -2.71
N CYS A 180 -12.21 0.94 -1.55
CA CYS A 180 -13.52 0.31 -1.35
C CYS A 180 -14.60 0.94 -2.24
N THR A 181 -14.63 2.26 -2.34
CA THR A 181 -15.54 3.00 -3.23
C THR A 181 -15.32 2.65 -4.69
N ARG A 182 -14.05 2.57 -5.12
CA ARG A 182 -13.68 2.20 -6.50
C ARG A 182 -14.09 0.77 -6.85
N ILE A 183 -13.91 -0.20 -5.95
CA ILE A 183 -14.35 -1.58 -6.12
C ILE A 183 -15.87 -1.64 -6.24
N SER A 184 -16.61 -0.90 -5.43
CA SER A 184 -18.07 -0.83 -5.48
C SER A 184 -18.57 -0.30 -6.81
N THR A 185 -17.95 0.75 -7.34
CA THR A 185 -18.24 1.31 -8.67
C THR A 185 -17.93 0.31 -9.78
N GLY A 186 -16.80 -0.39 -9.69
CA GLY A 186 -16.42 -1.44 -10.63
C GLY A 186 -17.44 -2.57 -10.67
N LYS A 187 -17.86 -3.08 -9.52
CA LYS A 187 -18.91 -4.11 -9.41
C LYS A 187 -20.24 -3.64 -9.99
N LEU A 188 -20.62 -2.39 -9.73
CA LEU A 188 -21.84 -1.80 -10.29
C LEU A 188 -21.78 -1.74 -11.82
N ASN A 189 -20.66 -1.32 -12.40
CA ASN A 189 -20.45 -1.29 -13.84
C ASN A 189 -20.49 -2.68 -14.46
N ASP A 190 -19.93 -3.70 -13.81
CA ASP A 190 -19.98 -5.09 -14.23
C ASP A 190 -21.42 -5.60 -14.26
N ILE A 191 -22.20 -5.35 -13.19
CA ILE A 191 -23.63 -5.71 -13.11
C ILE A 191 -24.44 -5.04 -14.21
N ILE A 192 -24.21 -3.75 -14.44
CA ILE A 192 -24.91 -3.00 -15.51
C ILE A 192 -24.54 -3.55 -16.89
N SER A 193 -23.27 -3.86 -17.14
CA SER A 193 -22.80 -4.44 -18.40
C SER A 193 -23.44 -5.81 -18.64
N GLU A 194 -23.53 -6.67 -17.62
CA GLU A 194 -24.16 -7.96 -17.69
C GLU A 194 -25.66 -7.85 -17.95
N ALA A 195 -26.34 -6.92 -17.25
CA ALA A 195 -27.77 -6.67 -17.44
C ALA A 195 -28.08 -6.16 -18.87
N VAL A 196 -27.25 -5.30 -19.43
CA VAL A 196 -27.38 -4.82 -20.83
C VAL A 196 -27.13 -5.94 -21.82
N THR A 197 -26.24 -6.88 -21.53
CA THR A 197 -25.98 -8.05 -22.38
C THR A 197 -27.14 -9.03 -22.36
N MET A 198 -27.76 -9.24 -21.20
CA MET A 198 -28.90 -10.16 -21.04
C MET A 198 -30.21 -9.58 -21.58
N ASN A 199 -30.40 -8.28 -21.43
CA ASN A 199 -31.60 -7.57 -21.87
C ASN A 199 -31.18 -6.37 -22.73
N GLU A 200 -31.11 -6.59 -24.03
CA GLU A 200 -30.76 -5.48 -24.95
C GLU A 200 -31.76 -4.29 -24.80
N PRO A 201 -31.24 -3.06 -24.62
CA PRO A 201 -32.09 -1.90 -24.53
C PRO A 201 -32.96 -1.74 -25.76
N PRO A 202 -34.20 -1.26 -25.64
CA PRO A 202 -35.11 -1.04 -26.78
C PRO A 202 -34.52 -0.04 -27.76
N VAL A 203 -34.71 -0.31 -29.03
CA VAL A 203 -34.33 0.59 -30.10
C VAL A 203 -35.45 1.63 -30.30
N ASN A 204 -35.10 2.90 -30.10
CA ASN A 204 -36.02 3.98 -30.40
C ASN A 204 -35.47 4.84 -31.58
N ALA A 205 -36.28 4.99 -32.63
CA ALA A 205 -35.91 5.74 -33.86
C ALA A 205 -34.55 5.30 -34.48
N GLY A 206 -34.26 4.00 -34.48
CA GLY A 206 -33.03 3.43 -35.04
C GLY A 206 -31.78 3.63 -34.20
N ARG A 207 -31.90 4.19 -33.00
CA ARG A 207 -30.78 4.38 -32.08
C ARG A 207 -30.97 3.51 -30.83
N ARG A 208 -29.91 2.75 -30.50
CA ARG A 208 -29.84 1.99 -29.20
C ARG A 208 -29.29 2.87 -28.10
N LEU A 209 -29.89 2.76 -26.93
CA LEU A 209 -29.30 3.33 -25.72
C LEU A 209 -27.95 2.66 -25.42
N ARG A 210 -26.92 3.46 -25.24
CA ARG A 210 -25.60 2.98 -24.79
C ARG A 210 -25.33 3.49 -23.40
N VAL A 211 -25.05 2.55 -22.49
CA VAL A 211 -24.58 2.87 -21.13
C VAL A 211 -23.06 2.80 -21.13
N TYR A 212 -22.40 3.92 -20.85
CA TYR A 212 -20.95 3.98 -20.86
C TYR A 212 -20.36 3.74 -19.47
N TYR A 213 -20.83 4.48 -18.48
CA TYR A 213 -20.39 4.37 -17.09
C TYR A 213 -21.49 4.79 -16.13
N SER A 214 -21.49 4.22 -14.93
CA SER A 214 -22.21 4.74 -13.78
C SER A 214 -21.21 5.14 -12.69
N THR A 215 -21.44 6.26 -12.04
CA THR A 215 -20.67 6.79 -10.91
C THR A 215 -21.54 6.85 -9.68
#